data_d16de3d9eb65407dde508a386990e68f
#
_entry.id   d16de3d9eb65407dde508a386990e68f
#
_cell.length_a   1.000
_cell.length_b   1.000
_cell.length_c   1.000
_cell.angle_alpha   90.00
_cell.angle_beta   90.00
_cell.angle_gamma   90.00
#
_symmetry.space_group_name_H-M   'P 1'
#
loop_
_entity.id
_entity.type
_entity.pdbx_description
1 polymer ?
#
loop_
_entity_poly.entity_id
_entity_poly.type
_entity_poly.pdbx_seq_one_letter_code
_entity_poly.pdbx_strand_id
1 'polypeptide(L)'
;MKMNMFEVAVVGAGPSGIGVSIILQKMGVNFTVIDRNNVGSSFLKWPKQMKLLTPSFFSNTFKMIDLNAITYDTSPALTLQTEHPSGQEYAAYLKKLSDHFKLPIQGNTNVDSVSKNGDVFTIKTNKGEIKSKYVVWAAGEFQYPKIHSFPGSKHCTHNSLISNWENVQGDEFFVIGGYESGMDTAINLAARKKRVLIIDKDNLLESEDIDPSRTISPYTKDRLRKVNTNNLIEFHTGRVIRVEKDQNEYVIFTEKKKIRSKTKPILATGFKGSLSLIKGLFDWEDGKAQLNSY
;
A
#
# COMPACT_ATOMS: atom_id res chain seq x y z
N MET A 1 10.92 -29.39 -24.62
CA MET A 1 9.71 -29.12 -23.81
C MET A 1 8.82 -28.12 -24.55
N LYS A 2 7.55 -28.47 -24.86
CA LYS A 2 6.61 -27.49 -25.37
C LYS A 2 6.38 -26.47 -24.25
N MET A 3 6.81 -25.23 -24.45
CA MET A 3 6.48 -24.14 -23.52
C MET A 3 4.95 -23.97 -23.56
N ASN A 4 4.28 -24.32 -22.45
CA ASN A 4 2.85 -24.10 -22.32
C ASN A 4 2.58 -22.59 -22.37
N MET A 5 1.86 -22.15 -23.37
CA MET A 5 1.40 -20.76 -23.47
C MET A 5 0.09 -20.65 -22.70
N PHE A 6 0.05 -19.71 -21.74
CA PHE A 6 -1.17 -19.36 -21.02
C PHE A 6 -2.04 -18.39 -21.83
N GLU A 7 -3.33 -18.40 -21.61
CA GLU A 7 -4.18 -17.33 -22.12
C GLU A 7 -3.93 -16.05 -21.32
N VAL A 8 -3.87 -16.15 -19.99
CA VAL A 8 -3.65 -15.01 -19.11
C VAL A 8 -2.52 -15.29 -18.11
N ALA A 9 -1.62 -14.35 -17.95
CA ALA A 9 -0.68 -14.30 -16.83
C ALA A 9 -1.08 -13.16 -15.90
N VAL A 10 -1.34 -13.47 -14.63
CA VAL A 10 -1.65 -12.49 -13.58
C VAL A 10 -0.38 -12.24 -12.77
N VAL A 11 0.08 -10.99 -12.70
CA VAL A 11 1.28 -10.60 -11.95
C VAL A 11 0.87 -9.93 -10.64
N GLY A 12 1.09 -10.62 -9.54
CA GLY A 12 0.71 -10.23 -8.18
C GLY A 12 -0.38 -11.12 -7.59
N ALA A 13 -0.16 -11.64 -6.37
CA ALA A 13 -1.10 -12.43 -5.58
C ALA A 13 -1.64 -11.64 -4.37
N GLY A 14 -1.89 -10.36 -4.58
CA GLY A 14 -2.66 -9.48 -3.69
C GLY A 14 -4.16 -9.59 -3.94
N PRO A 15 -4.99 -8.73 -3.30
CA PRO A 15 -6.46 -8.74 -3.43
C PRO A 15 -6.92 -8.76 -4.90
N SER A 16 -6.41 -7.84 -5.70
CA SER A 16 -6.79 -7.70 -7.13
C SER A 16 -6.41 -8.95 -7.93
N GLY A 17 -5.18 -9.44 -7.74
CA GLY A 17 -4.72 -10.63 -8.46
C GLY A 17 -5.50 -11.89 -8.08
N ILE A 18 -5.79 -12.09 -6.79
CA ILE A 18 -6.62 -13.20 -6.31
C ILE A 18 -8.05 -13.09 -6.86
N GLY A 19 -8.65 -11.89 -6.81
CA GLY A 19 -10.00 -11.67 -7.32
C GLY A 19 -10.13 -11.99 -8.80
N VAL A 20 -9.26 -11.44 -9.63
CA VAL A 20 -9.22 -11.73 -11.08
C VAL A 20 -8.98 -13.22 -11.32
N SER A 21 -8.08 -13.85 -10.59
CA SER A 21 -7.76 -15.28 -10.75
C SER A 21 -8.95 -16.19 -10.46
N ILE A 22 -9.75 -15.87 -9.46
CA ILE A 22 -10.98 -16.61 -9.15
C ILE A 22 -12.00 -16.49 -10.30
N ILE A 23 -12.12 -15.29 -10.88
CA ILE A 23 -13.02 -15.09 -12.04
C ILE A 23 -12.51 -15.89 -13.25
N LEU A 24 -11.21 -15.80 -13.59
CA LEU A 24 -10.61 -16.55 -14.69
C LEU A 24 -10.82 -18.06 -14.53
N GLN A 25 -10.69 -18.58 -13.31
CA GLN A 25 -10.94 -19.99 -13.01
C GLN A 25 -12.41 -20.39 -13.21
N LYS A 26 -13.35 -19.54 -12.74
CA LYS A 26 -14.79 -19.77 -12.95
C LYS A 26 -15.17 -19.75 -14.44
N MET A 27 -14.43 -18.99 -15.27
CA MET A 27 -14.60 -18.92 -16.72
C MET A 27 -13.91 -20.07 -17.48
N GLY A 28 -13.15 -20.93 -16.81
CA GLY A 28 -12.39 -22.01 -17.45
C GLY A 28 -11.19 -21.55 -18.28
N VAL A 29 -10.69 -20.34 -18.05
CA VAL A 29 -9.54 -19.77 -18.76
C VAL A 29 -8.25 -20.44 -18.29
N ASN A 30 -7.33 -20.74 -19.22
CA ASN A 30 -6.01 -21.25 -18.90
C ASN A 30 -5.09 -20.10 -18.45
N PHE A 31 -4.80 -20.00 -17.15
CA PHE A 31 -4.01 -18.90 -16.59
C PHE A 31 -2.97 -19.37 -15.57
N THR A 32 -2.07 -18.47 -15.22
CA THR A 32 -1.13 -18.62 -14.11
C THR A 32 -1.05 -17.31 -13.31
N VAL A 33 -0.73 -17.42 -12.03
CA VAL A 33 -0.48 -16.27 -11.15
C VAL A 33 0.99 -16.27 -10.75
N ILE A 34 1.64 -15.13 -10.86
CA ILE A 34 3.07 -14.97 -10.56
C ILE A 34 3.20 -13.97 -9.43
N ASP A 35 3.85 -14.35 -8.33
CA ASP A 35 4.13 -13.41 -7.24
C ASP A 35 5.59 -13.51 -6.79
N ARG A 36 6.21 -12.36 -6.58
CA ARG A 36 7.60 -12.24 -6.12
C ARG A 36 7.84 -12.90 -4.77
N ASN A 37 6.80 -12.90 -3.93
CA ASN A 37 6.82 -13.53 -2.61
C ASN A 37 5.70 -14.59 -2.54
N ASN A 38 4.83 -14.46 -1.56
CA ASN A 38 3.66 -15.31 -1.36
C ASN A 38 2.37 -14.48 -1.32
N VAL A 39 1.23 -15.16 -1.34
CA VAL A 39 -0.10 -14.55 -1.26
C VAL A 39 -0.18 -13.54 -0.11
N GLY A 40 -0.66 -12.35 -0.42
CA GLY A 40 -0.88 -11.29 0.56
C GLY A 40 0.37 -10.69 1.19
N SER A 41 1.56 -10.94 0.63
CA SER A 41 2.85 -10.56 1.22
C SER A 41 3.00 -9.06 1.51
N SER A 42 2.34 -8.18 0.77
CA SER A 42 2.35 -6.74 1.06
C SER A 42 1.71 -6.43 2.42
N PHE A 43 0.64 -7.13 2.77
CA PHE A 43 -0.04 -6.98 4.05
C PHE A 43 0.80 -7.52 5.22
N LEU A 44 1.56 -8.60 5.01
CA LEU A 44 2.48 -9.13 6.02
C LEU A 44 3.63 -8.18 6.35
N LYS A 45 3.92 -7.22 5.46
CA LYS A 45 4.94 -6.18 5.66
C LYS A 45 4.40 -4.91 6.31
N TRP A 46 3.09 -4.81 6.50
CA TRP A 46 2.51 -3.67 7.19
C TRP A 46 3.04 -3.56 8.63
N PRO A 47 3.14 -2.35 9.18
CA PRO A 47 3.32 -2.19 10.61
C PRO A 47 2.30 -3.04 11.37
N LYS A 48 2.75 -3.74 12.41
CA LYS A 48 1.91 -4.70 13.16
C LYS A 48 0.56 -4.10 13.63
N GLN A 49 0.56 -2.81 13.92
CA GLN A 49 -0.61 -2.09 14.41
C GLN A 49 -1.49 -1.49 13.32
N MET A 50 -1.04 -1.51 12.07
CA MET A 50 -1.83 -0.99 10.94
C MET A 50 -3.05 -1.86 10.68
N LYS A 51 -4.18 -1.21 10.42
CA LYS A 51 -5.47 -1.83 10.16
C LYS A 51 -6.01 -1.37 8.80
N LEU A 52 -6.86 -2.18 8.19
CA LEU A 52 -7.66 -1.73 7.04
C LEU A 52 -8.56 -0.57 7.47
N LEU A 53 -8.58 0.49 6.65
CA LEU A 53 -9.44 1.66 6.90
C LEU A 53 -10.90 1.36 6.57
N THR A 54 -11.14 0.63 5.48
CA THR A 54 -12.47 0.17 5.10
C THR A 54 -12.96 -0.84 6.11
N PRO A 55 -14.15 -0.64 6.71
CA PRO A 55 -14.70 -1.59 7.66
C PRO A 55 -15.20 -2.86 6.95
N SER A 56 -14.96 -3.99 7.58
CA SER A 56 -15.53 -5.28 7.21
C SER A 56 -16.82 -5.50 8.00
N PHE A 57 -17.97 -5.38 7.34
CA PHE A 57 -19.28 -5.65 7.94
C PHE A 57 -20.25 -6.19 6.87
N PHE A 58 -21.29 -6.87 7.35
CA PHE A 58 -22.30 -7.42 6.46
C PHE A 58 -23.20 -6.33 5.90
N SER A 59 -23.36 -6.31 4.60
CA SER A 59 -24.23 -5.38 3.88
C SER A 59 -23.56 -4.05 3.50
N ASN A 60 -23.70 -3.70 2.23
CA ASN A 60 -23.32 -2.42 1.64
C ASN A 60 -24.15 -2.15 0.40
N THR A 61 -24.09 -0.90 -0.10
CA THR A 61 -24.85 -0.44 -1.28
C THR A 61 -24.45 -1.12 -2.59
N PHE A 62 -23.28 -1.79 -2.62
CA PHE A 62 -22.77 -2.47 -3.82
C PHE A 62 -23.23 -3.93 -3.94
N LYS A 63 -24.16 -4.38 -3.09
CA LYS A 63 -24.65 -5.77 -3.02
C LYS A 63 -23.54 -6.81 -2.75
N MET A 64 -22.40 -6.39 -2.24
CA MET A 64 -21.36 -7.28 -1.72
C MET A 64 -21.69 -7.63 -0.28
N ILE A 65 -21.34 -8.83 0.17
CA ILE A 65 -21.50 -9.22 1.59
C ILE A 65 -20.63 -8.34 2.49
N ASP A 66 -19.46 -7.91 2.00
CA ASP A 66 -18.47 -7.16 2.76
C ASP A 66 -17.66 -6.29 1.81
N LEU A 67 -17.35 -5.05 2.19
CA LEU A 67 -16.54 -4.12 1.37
C LEU A 67 -15.11 -4.61 1.13
N ASN A 68 -14.55 -5.41 2.03
CA ASN A 68 -13.23 -6.01 1.89
C ASN A 68 -13.28 -7.43 1.29
N ALA A 69 -14.45 -7.91 0.90
CA ALA A 69 -14.61 -9.22 0.26
C ALA A 69 -13.98 -9.24 -1.13
N ILE A 70 -13.35 -10.37 -1.47
CA ILE A 70 -12.78 -10.62 -2.79
C ILE A 70 -13.81 -11.28 -3.72
N THR A 71 -14.73 -12.05 -3.15
CA THR A 71 -15.83 -12.70 -3.89
C THR A 71 -17.16 -12.49 -3.18
N TYR A 72 -18.26 -12.64 -3.92
CA TYR A 72 -19.61 -12.48 -3.38
C TYR A 72 -19.95 -13.49 -2.25
N ASP A 73 -19.28 -14.64 -2.26
CA ASP A 73 -19.57 -15.75 -1.34
C ASP A 73 -18.67 -15.75 -0.09
N THR A 74 -17.81 -14.72 0.07
CA THR A 74 -16.85 -14.65 1.17
C THR A 74 -16.91 -13.33 1.90
N SER A 75 -16.59 -13.33 3.18
CA SER A 75 -16.54 -12.14 4.01
C SER A 75 -15.38 -12.19 4.99
N PRO A 76 -14.48 -11.20 4.94
CA PRO A 76 -13.49 -10.99 6.01
C PRO A 76 -14.13 -10.82 7.39
N ALA A 77 -15.29 -10.13 7.49
CA ALA A 77 -16.00 -9.98 8.76
C ALA A 77 -16.36 -11.32 9.39
N LEU A 78 -16.91 -12.27 8.59
CA LEU A 78 -17.18 -13.63 9.06
C LEU A 78 -15.92 -14.43 9.34
N THR A 79 -14.95 -14.37 8.43
CA THR A 79 -13.75 -15.21 8.48
C THR A 79 -12.79 -14.79 9.59
N LEU A 80 -12.70 -13.49 9.86
CA LEU A 80 -11.73 -12.89 10.79
C LEU A 80 -12.37 -12.36 12.06
N GLN A 81 -13.71 -12.23 12.09
CA GLN A 81 -14.50 -11.69 13.20
C GLN A 81 -13.99 -10.33 13.70
N THR A 82 -13.59 -9.47 12.74
CA THR A 82 -13.10 -8.12 13.01
C THR A 82 -13.57 -7.13 11.95
N GLU A 83 -13.94 -5.93 12.38
CA GLU A 83 -14.34 -4.85 11.49
C GLU A 83 -13.17 -4.25 10.74
N HIS A 84 -12.03 -4.07 11.40
CA HIS A 84 -10.81 -3.52 10.80
C HIS A 84 -9.65 -4.52 10.91
N PRO A 85 -9.52 -5.45 9.95
CA PRO A 85 -8.46 -6.44 9.97
C PRO A 85 -7.06 -5.82 9.96
N SER A 86 -6.14 -6.43 10.69
CA SER A 86 -4.71 -6.18 10.54
C SER A 86 -4.19 -6.72 9.20
N GLY A 87 -2.98 -6.31 8.82
CA GLY A 87 -2.33 -6.87 7.64
C GLY A 87 -2.17 -8.39 7.72
N GLN A 88 -1.81 -8.92 8.88
CA GLN A 88 -1.67 -10.38 9.07
C GLN A 88 -3.00 -11.11 8.91
N GLU A 89 -4.08 -10.61 9.50
CA GLU A 89 -5.42 -11.19 9.37
C GLU A 89 -5.90 -11.16 7.92
N TYR A 90 -5.73 -10.02 7.24
CA TYR A 90 -6.17 -9.93 5.84
C TYR A 90 -5.33 -10.79 4.89
N ALA A 91 -4.02 -10.90 5.11
CA ALA A 91 -3.17 -11.86 4.38
C ALA A 91 -3.61 -13.30 4.60
N ALA A 92 -4.01 -13.67 5.82
CA ALA A 92 -4.54 -15.01 6.12
C ALA A 92 -5.88 -15.28 5.39
N TYR A 93 -6.75 -14.27 5.29
CA TYR A 93 -7.98 -14.37 4.47
C TYR A 93 -7.66 -14.63 3.00
N LEU A 94 -6.74 -13.84 2.40
CA LEU A 94 -6.32 -14.04 1.01
C LEU A 94 -5.70 -15.42 0.79
N LYS A 95 -4.91 -15.90 1.73
CA LYS A 95 -4.31 -17.25 1.68
C LYS A 95 -5.39 -18.34 1.71
N LYS A 96 -6.36 -18.23 2.60
CA LYS A 96 -7.51 -19.16 2.65
C LYS A 96 -8.28 -19.20 1.34
N LEU A 97 -8.50 -18.04 0.70
CA LEU A 97 -9.15 -17.97 -0.61
C LEU A 97 -8.32 -18.69 -1.68
N SER A 98 -7.03 -18.39 -1.75
CA SER A 98 -6.16 -19.00 -2.76
C SER A 98 -6.11 -20.52 -2.63
N ASP A 99 -6.13 -21.05 -1.41
CA ASP A 99 -6.13 -22.47 -1.13
C ASP A 99 -7.48 -23.13 -1.46
N HIS A 100 -8.57 -22.48 -1.06
CA HIS A 100 -9.93 -22.96 -1.32
C HIS A 100 -10.19 -23.10 -2.81
N PHE A 101 -9.84 -22.08 -3.59
CA PHE A 101 -9.97 -22.09 -5.05
C PHE A 101 -8.84 -22.84 -5.76
N LYS A 102 -7.81 -23.31 -5.06
CA LYS A 102 -6.64 -24.02 -5.63
C LYS A 102 -6.00 -23.25 -6.79
N LEU A 103 -5.81 -21.93 -6.60
CA LEU A 103 -5.29 -21.06 -7.66
C LEU A 103 -3.85 -21.45 -8.07
N PRO A 104 -3.52 -21.45 -9.39
CA PRO A 104 -2.21 -21.83 -9.91
C PRO A 104 -1.15 -20.75 -9.65
N ILE A 105 -0.74 -20.58 -8.38
CA ILE A 105 0.16 -19.50 -7.95
C ILE A 105 1.61 -19.99 -7.94
N GLN A 106 2.44 -19.30 -8.72
CA GLN A 106 3.90 -19.42 -8.71
C GLN A 106 4.50 -18.40 -7.75
N GLY A 107 4.59 -18.73 -6.46
CA GLY A 107 5.23 -17.91 -5.44
C GLY A 107 6.75 -17.87 -5.57
N ASN A 108 7.40 -16.90 -4.90
CA ASN A 108 8.84 -16.64 -4.96
C ASN A 108 9.36 -16.54 -6.42
N THR A 109 8.53 -15.93 -7.29
CA THR A 109 8.82 -15.77 -8.71
C THR A 109 8.76 -14.28 -9.05
N ASN A 110 9.95 -13.67 -9.18
CA ASN A 110 10.08 -12.27 -9.53
C ASN A 110 9.93 -12.09 -11.04
N VAL A 111 9.09 -11.12 -11.45
CA VAL A 111 9.04 -10.69 -12.85
C VAL A 111 10.11 -9.62 -13.06
N ASP A 112 11.06 -9.88 -13.92
CA ASP A 112 12.18 -8.98 -14.23
C ASP A 112 11.84 -8.05 -15.40
N SER A 113 11.10 -8.55 -16.40
CA SER A 113 10.62 -7.73 -17.51
C SER A 113 9.41 -8.38 -18.19
N VAL A 114 8.64 -7.54 -18.88
CA VAL A 114 7.54 -7.96 -19.76
C VAL A 114 7.74 -7.31 -21.11
N SER A 115 7.69 -8.08 -22.17
CA SER A 115 7.75 -7.61 -23.56
C SER A 115 6.60 -8.18 -24.38
N LYS A 116 6.19 -7.49 -25.42
CA LYS A 116 5.15 -7.93 -26.37
C LYS A 116 5.76 -8.10 -27.75
N ASN A 117 5.49 -9.23 -28.40
CA ASN A 117 5.86 -9.47 -29.78
C ASN A 117 4.65 -10.07 -30.51
N GLY A 118 4.07 -9.30 -31.43
CA GLY A 118 2.77 -9.61 -32.01
C GLY A 118 1.70 -9.74 -30.91
N ASP A 119 0.98 -10.86 -30.88
CA ASP A 119 -0.08 -11.14 -29.91
C ASP A 119 0.39 -11.89 -28.66
N VAL A 120 1.71 -12.02 -28.47
CA VAL A 120 2.27 -12.80 -27.37
C VAL A 120 3.10 -11.92 -26.46
N PHE A 121 2.76 -11.96 -25.16
CA PHE A 121 3.60 -11.43 -24.10
C PHE A 121 4.63 -12.47 -23.64
N THR A 122 5.87 -12.03 -23.51
CA THR A 122 6.96 -12.78 -22.88
C THR A 122 7.30 -12.14 -21.55
N ILE A 123 7.11 -12.90 -20.48
CA ILE A 123 7.35 -12.48 -19.09
C ILE A 123 8.62 -13.19 -18.63
N LYS A 124 9.71 -12.43 -18.46
CA LYS A 124 10.96 -12.94 -17.92
C LYS A 124 10.92 -12.95 -16.41
N THR A 125 11.28 -14.06 -15.81
CA THR A 125 11.30 -14.23 -14.36
C THR A 125 12.63 -14.84 -13.90
N ASN A 126 12.92 -14.73 -12.60
CA ASN A 126 14.08 -15.41 -12.01
C ASN A 126 14.01 -16.96 -12.07
N LYS A 127 12.89 -17.53 -12.55
CA LYS A 127 12.70 -18.98 -12.73
C LYS A 127 12.54 -19.42 -14.19
N GLY A 128 12.70 -18.50 -15.13
CA GLY A 128 12.55 -18.75 -16.56
C GLY A 128 11.50 -17.85 -17.21
N GLU A 129 11.13 -18.18 -18.45
CA GLU A 129 10.20 -17.39 -19.25
C GLU A 129 8.80 -18.00 -19.22
N ILE A 130 7.80 -17.13 -19.13
CA ILE A 130 6.38 -17.47 -19.22
C ILE A 130 5.80 -16.72 -20.43
N LYS A 131 5.01 -17.40 -21.26
CA LYS A 131 4.33 -16.81 -22.41
C LYS A 131 2.83 -16.79 -22.20
N SER A 132 2.18 -15.67 -22.56
CA SER A 132 0.73 -15.53 -22.49
C SER A 132 0.18 -14.62 -23.57
N LYS A 133 -1.12 -14.75 -23.86
CA LYS A 133 -1.82 -13.83 -24.77
C LYS A 133 -2.16 -12.50 -24.10
N TYR A 134 -2.43 -12.53 -22.79
CA TYR A 134 -2.78 -11.36 -21.99
C TYR A 134 -1.97 -11.32 -20.70
N VAL A 135 -1.74 -10.11 -20.19
CA VAL A 135 -1.12 -9.88 -18.88
C VAL A 135 -2.04 -9.00 -18.05
N VAL A 136 -2.38 -9.47 -16.87
CA VAL A 136 -3.05 -8.67 -15.84
C VAL A 136 -2.00 -8.23 -14.84
N TRP A 137 -1.70 -6.92 -14.80
CA TRP A 137 -0.71 -6.35 -13.91
C TRP A 137 -1.36 -5.92 -12.59
N ALA A 138 -1.22 -6.75 -11.56
CA ALA A 138 -1.76 -6.57 -10.21
C ALA A 138 -0.65 -6.47 -9.14
N ALA A 139 0.52 -5.93 -9.51
CA ALA A 139 1.72 -5.91 -8.67
C ALA A 139 1.65 -4.96 -7.46
N GLY A 140 0.59 -4.14 -7.35
CA GLY A 140 0.36 -3.24 -6.22
C GLY A 140 1.35 -2.09 -6.13
N GLU A 141 1.32 -1.35 -5.02
CA GLU A 141 2.13 -0.14 -4.81
C GLU A 141 2.97 -0.18 -3.52
N PHE A 142 2.51 -0.86 -2.48
CA PHE A 142 3.12 -0.83 -1.15
C PHE A 142 4.62 -1.16 -1.14
N GLN A 143 5.09 -1.92 -2.12
CA GLN A 143 6.50 -2.29 -2.27
C GLN A 143 7.38 -1.18 -2.84
N TYR A 144 6.79 -0.05 -3.25
CA TYR A 144 7.48 1.06 -3.94
C TYR A 144 7.25 2.39 -3.22
N PRO A 145 7.75 2.53 -1.95
CA PRO A 145 7.60 3.76 -1.20
C PRO A 145 8.29 4.94 -1.88
N LYS A 146 7.70 6.13 -1.79
CA LYS A 146 8.30 7.38 -2.28
C LYS A 146 9.33 7.89 -1.29
N ILE A 147 10.54 7.33 -1.32
CA ILE A 147 11.65 7.68 -0.41
C ILE A 147 12.49 8.88 -0.87
N HIS A 148 12.33 9.30 -2.13
CA HIS A 148 13.06 10.44 -2.73
C HIS A 148 12.09 11.57 -3.08
N SER A 149 11.38 12.09 -2.06
CA SER A 149 10.33 13.09 -2.26
C SER A 149 10.84 14.54 -2.31
N PHE A 150 12.03 14.80 -1.71
CA PHE A 150 12.67 16.12 -1.64
C PHE A 150 14.15 15.95 -1.28
N PRO A 151 15.00 17.00 -1.43
CA PRO A 151 16.41 16.97 -1.05
C PRO A 151 16.61 16.55 0.41
N GLY A 152 17.50 15.57 0.63
CA GLY A 152 17.80 15.05 1.96
C GLY A 152 16.80 14.08 2.55
N SER A 153 15.77 13.66 1.82
CA SER A 153 14.81 12.63 2.27
C SER A 153 15.46 11.28 2.63
N LYS A 154 16.68 11.01 2.14
CA LYS A 154 17.50 9.86 2.57
C LYS A 154 17.80 9.84 4.08
N HIS A 155 17.72 10.99 4.74
CA HIS A 155 17.87 11.15 6.18
C HIS A 155 16.57 10.86 6.96
N CYS A 156 15.53 10.44 6.29
CA CYS A 156 14.25 10.06 6.87
C CYS A 156 14.01 8.54 6.74
N THR A 157 13.03 8.02 7.47
CA THR A 157 12.57 6.64 7.34
C THR A 157 11.14 6.64 6.81
N HIS A 158 10.84 5.91 5.73
CA HIS A 158 9.47 5.79 5.26
C HIS A 158 8.66 4.92 6.23
N ASN A 159 7.42 5.30 6.55
CA ASN A 159 6.57 4.61 7.52
C ASN A 159 6.37 3.12 7.20
N SER A 160 6.32 2.75 5.92
CA SER A 160 6.21 1.34 5.49
C SER A 160 7.44 0.47 5.78
N LEU A 161 8.55 1.06 6.20
CA LEU A 161 9.76 0.35 6.62
C LEU A 161 9.79 0.09 8.13
N ILE A 162 8.79 0.57 8.87
CA ILE A 162 8.66 0.37 10.31
C ILE A 162 7.68 -0.78 10.51
N SER A 163 8.16 -1.92 10.95
CA SER A 163 7.35 -3.13 11.12
C SER A 163 6.54 -3.14 12.42
N ASN A 164 6.99 -2.42 13.45
CA ASN A 164 6.32 -2.36 14.76
C ASN A 164 6.62 -1.04 15.46
N TRP A 165 5.58 -0.30 15.81
CA TRP A 165 5.67 0.98 16.53
C TRP A 165 6.13 0.84 17.99
N GLU A 166 6.12 -0.36 18.55
CA GLU A 166 6.64 -0.62 19.90
C GLU A 166 8.16 -0.52 19.99
N ASN A 167 8.84 -0.74 18.85
CA ASN A 167 10.30 -0.81 18.81
C ASN A 167 10.97 0.53 18.49
N VAL A 168 10.20 1.60 18.28
CA VAL A 168 10.79 2.91 17.98
C VAL A 168 11.34 3.60 19.22
N GLN A 169 12.54 4.15 19.11
CA GLN A 169 13.24 4.84 20.19
C GLN A 169 13.09 6.35 20.07
N GLY A 170 12.93 7.03 21.21
CA GLY A 170 12.75 8.48 21.31
C GLY A 170 11.40 8.86 21.89
N ASP A 171 11.23 10.15 22.23
CA ASP A 171 10.03 10.67 22.90
C ASP A 171 9.27 11.67 22.03
N GLU A 172 9.92 12.19 21.00
CA GLU A 172 9.34 13.15 20.07
C GLU A 172 9.65 12.73 18.63
N PHE A 173 8.65 12.78 17.77
CA PHE A 173 8.73 12.34 16.38
C PHE A 173 8.16 13.40 15.44
N PHE A 174 8.72 13.45 14.22
CA PHE A 174 8.30 14.35 13.15
C PHE A 174 7.86 13.51 11.97
N VAL A 175 6.59 13.67 11.59
CA VAL A 175 5.97 12.94 10.48
C VAL A 175 5.74 13.90 9.31
N ILE A 176 6.29 13.57 8.16
CA ILE A 176 6.20 14.37 6.94
C ILE A 176 5.15 13.76 6.03
N GLY A 177 4.01 14.43 5.91
CA GLY A 177 2.79 13.99 5.24
C GLY A 177 1.67 13.68 6.24
N GLY A 178 0.51 14.30 6.06
CA GLY A 178 -0.62 14.30 6.99
C GLY A 178 -1.87 13.57 6.50
N TYR A 179 -1.74 12.71 5.47
CA TYR A 179 -2.85 11.86 5.03
C TYR A 179 -2.89 10.55 5.84
N GLU A 180 -3.71 9.58 5.47
CA GLU A 180 -4.00 8.35 6.24
C GLU A 180 -2.75 7.68 6.84
N SER A 181 -1.68 7.51 6.06
CA SER A 181 -0.45 6.89 6.55
C SER A 181 0.28 7.72 7.60
N GLY A 182 0.23 9.06 7.49
CA GLY A 182 0.80 9.96 8.47
C GLY A 182 0.00 9.99 9.76
N MET A 183 -1.33 10.04 9.62
CA MET A 183 -2.25 9.95 10.75
C MET A 183 -2.10 8.61 11.50
N ASP A 184 -2.08 7.47 10.79
CA ASP A 184 -1.89 6.16 11.42
C ASP A 184 -0.55 6.10 12.18
N THR A 185 0.52 6.65 11.59
CA THR A 185 1.83 6.77 12.24
C THR A 185 1.74 7.58 13.53
N ALA A 186 1.14 8.77 13.47
CA ALA A 186 1.02 9.66 14.63
C ALA A 186 0.15 9.07 15.74
N ILE A 187 -0.98 8.47 15.38
CA ILE A 187 -1.89 7.79 16.32
C ILE A 187 -1.15 6.65 17.05
N ASN A 188 -0.40 5.84 16.33
CA ASN A 188 0.34 4.73 16.92
C ASN A 188 1.48 5.18 17.84
N LEU A 189 2.15 6.28 17.51
CA LEU A 189 3.17 6.90 18.37
C LEU A 189 2.53 7.52 19.63
N ALA A 190 1.45 8.29 19.48
CA ALA A 190 0.75 8.94 20.60
C ALA A 190 0.12 7.91 21.56
N ALA A 191 -0.40 6.80 21.07
CA ALA A 191 -0.86 5.68 21.89
C ALA A 191 0.25 5.10 22.79
N ARG A 192 1.51 5.36 22.43
CA ARG A 192 2.72 5.01 23.20
C ARG A 192 3.31 6.19 23.97
N LYS A 193 2.50 7.23 24.19
CA LYS A 193 2.87 8.45 24.93
C LYS A 193 4.02 9.23 24.29
N LYS A 194 4.23 9.10 22.97
CA LYS A 194 5.21 9.87 22.21
C LYS A 194 4.60 11.17 21.71
N ARG A 195 5.34 12.27 21.73
CA ARG A 195 4.93 13.52 21.09
C ARG A 195 5.19 13.44 19.60
N VAL A 196 4.25 13.94 18.80
CA VAL A 196 4.32 13.88 17.34
C VAL A 196 3.95 15.23 16.75
N LEU A 197 4.82 15.76 15.89
CA LEU A 197 4.51 16.88 15.02
C LEU A 197 4.30 16.36 13.59
N ILE A 198 3.09 16.47 13.08
CA ILE A 198 2.79 16.23 11.67
C ILE A 198 3.06 17.50 10.89
N ILE A 199 3.86 17.38 9.83
CA ILE A 199 4.15 18.48 8.91
C ILE A 199 3.54 18.12 7.58
N ASP A 200 2.50 18.85 7.17
CA ASP A 200 1.82 18.61 5.89
C ASP A 200 1.59 19.92 5.13
N LYS A 201 1.65 19.85 3.81
CA LYS A 201 1.40 21.01 2.92
C LYS A 201 -0.07 21.39 2.87
N ASP A 202 -0.97 20.39 3.00
CA ASP A 202 -2.41 20.52 2.95
C ASP A 202 -2.97 20.23 4.36
N ASN A 203 -4.05 20.92 4.76
CA ASN A 203 -4.72 20.64 6.02
C ASN A 203 -5.88 19.65 5.80
N LEU A 204 -5.56 18.42 5.45
CA LEU A 204 -6.54 17.38 5.10
C LEU A 204 -7.42 16.94 6.28
N LEU A 205 -6.98 17.20 7.52
CA LEU A 205 -7.79 16.86 8.71
C LEU A 205 -9.08 17.72 8.77
N GLU A 206 -9.00 18.96 8.30
CA GLU A 206 -10.13 19.92 8.26
C GLU A 206 -10.82 19.94 6.89
N SER A 207 -10.41 19.06 5.96
CA SER A 207 -11.05 19.00 4.65
C SER A 207 -12.49 18.49 4.77
N GLU A 208 -13.41 19.20 4.14
CA GLU A 208 -14.83 18.86 3.98
C GLU A 208 -15.12 18.35 2.56
N ASP A 209 -14.10 17.94 1.79
CA ASP A 209 -14.27 17.41 0.44
C ASP A 209 -15.20 16.20 0.46
N ILE A 210 -16.13 16.14 -0.49
CA ILE A 210 -17.09 15.03 -0.63
C ILE A 210 -16.37 13.75 -1.08
N ASP A 211 -15.25 13.88 -1.80
CA ASP A 211 -14.46 12.75 -2.25
C ASP A 211 -13.69 12.12 -1.08
N PRO A 212 -14.04 10.89 -0.65
CA PRO A 212 -13.37 10.23 0.47
C PRO A 212 -11.88 9.95 0.22
N SER A 213 -11.42 10.01 -1.02
CA SER A 213 -9.99 9.90 -1.33
C SER A 213 -9.20 11.18 -1.03
N ARG A 214 -9.88 12.28 -0.72
CA ARG A 214 -9.31 13.60 -0.39
C ARG A 214 -9.54 14.04 1.04
N THR A 215 -10.10 13.17 1.88
CA THR A 215 -10.37 13.43 3.30
C THR A 215 -9.77 12.34 4.16
N ILE A 216 -9.64 12.61 5.45
CA ILE A 216 -9.27 11.59 6.43
C ILE A 216 -10.50 10.75 6.78
N SER A 217 -10.37 9.43 6.78
CA SER A 217 -11.47 8.51 7.05
C SER A 217 -12.08 8.73 8.44
N PRO A 218 -13.40 8.50 8.62
CA PRO A 218 -14.04 8.55 9.92
C PRO A 218 -13.35 7.66 10.97
N TYR A 219 -12.93 6.47 10.57
CA TYR A 219 -12.18 5.55 11.42
C TYR A 219 -10.88 6.17 11.96
N THR A 220 -10.11 6.81 11.10
CA THR A 220 -8.87 7.48 11.51
C THR A 220 -9.15 8.69 12.39
N LYS A 221 -10.18 9.49 12.08
CA LYS A 221 -10.62 10.62 12.93
C LYS A 221 -11.01 10.16 14.32
N ASP A 222 -11.75 9.06 14.45
CA ASP A 222 -12.13 8.49 15.75
C ASP A 222 -10.93 7.98 16.54
N ARG A 223 -9.99 7.30 15.90
CA ARG A 223 -8.75 6.86 16.55
C ARG A 223 -7.94 8.07 17.04
N LEU A 224 -7.83 9.12 16.22
CA LEU A 224 -7.14 10.36 16.59
C LEU A 224 -7.76 11.00 17.84
N ARG A 225 -9.08 11.14 17.87
CA ARG A 225 -9.79 11.71 19.04
C ARG A 225 -9.50 10.92 20.33
N LYS A 226 -9.46 9.58 20.24
CA LYS A 226 -9.22 8.70 21.39
C LYS A 226 -7.81 8.84 21.96
N VAL A 227 -6.79 9.06 21.13
CA VAL A 227 -5.39 9.08 21.57
C VAL A 227 -4.86 10.49 21.86
N ASN A 228 -5.44 11.53 21.26
CA ASN A 228 -4.93 12.91 21.38
C ASN A 228 -5.52 13.72 22.55
N THR A 229 -6.01 13.03 23.57
CA THR A 229 -6.59 13.66 24.78
C THR A 229 -5.61 14.56 25.55
N ASN A 230 -4.30 14.30 25.40
CA ASN A 230 -3.23 15.07 26.06
C ASN A 230 -2.45 15.96 25.08
N ASN A 231 -3.02 16.26 23.92
CA ASN A 231 -2.39 17.08 22.87
C ASN A 231 -0.98 16.57 22.48
N LEU A 232 -0.83 15.25 22.38
CA LEU A 232 0.44 14.61 21.98
C LEU A 232 0.70 14.74 20.48
N ILE A 233 -0.33 15.02 19.67
CA ILE A 233 -0.22 15.19 18.22
C ILE A 233 -0.50 16.64 17.90
N GLU A 234 0.48 17.29 17.32
CA GLU A 234 0.42 18.65 16.82
C GLU A 234 0.50 18.67 15.29
N PHE A 235 -0.12 19.68 14.68
CA PHE A 235 -0.13 19.85 13.23
C PHE A 235 0.58 21.14 12.83
N HIS A 236 1.40 21.04 11.79
CA HIS A 236 2.03 22.18 11.17
C HIS A 236 1.79 22.19 9.68
N THR A 237 1.02 23.15 9.20
CA THR A 237 0.79 23.35 7.76
C THR A 237 2.00 24.03 7.14
N GLY A 238 2.66 23.32 6.24
CA GLY A 238 3.84 23.81 5.51
C GLY A 238 4.49 22.70 4.69
N ARG A 239 5.06 23.08 3.56
CA ARG A 239 5.80 22.18 2.69
C ARG A 239 7.22 21.99 3.24
N VAL A 240 7.64 20.75 3.39
CA VAL A 240 9.06 20.43 3.64
C VAL A 240 9.84 20.60 2.35
N ILE A 241 10.91 21.42 2.42
CA ILE A 241 11.79 21.73 1.28
C ILE A 241 12.96 20.77 1.25
N ARG A 242 13.59 20.53 2.41
CA ARG A 242 14.72 19.62 2.55
C ARG A 242 14.90 19.17 3.99
N VAL A 243 15.67 18.10 4.17
CA VAL A 243 16.13 17.63 5.47
C VAL A 243 17.66 17.47 5.44
N GLU A 244 18.32 17.97 6.46
CA GLU A 244 19.76 17.84 6.65
C GLU A 244 20.03 17.02 7.91
N LYS A 245 21.17 16.33 7.94
CA LYS A 245 21.70 15.70 9.14
C LYS A 245 22.84 16.56 9.64
N ASP A 246 22.70 17.09 10.87
CA ASP A 246 23.67 17.94 11.55
C ASP A 246 24.16 17.20 12.81
N GLN A 247 25.35 16.60 12.73
CA GLN A 247 25.90 15.74 13.77
C GLN A 247 24.92 14.62 14.20
N ASN A 248 24.34 14.73 15.39
CA ASN A 248 23.40 13.77 15.97
C ASN A 248 21.92 14.21 15.85
N GLU A 249 21.65 15.30 15.16
CA GLU A 249 20.31 15.83 14.97
C GLU A 249 19.92 15.86 13.49
N TYR A 250 18.62 15.97 13.23
CA TYR A 250 18.04 16.20 11.92
C TYR A 250 17.45 17.60 11.88
N VAL A 251 17.63 18.28 10.78
CA VAL A 251 17.12 19.62 10.57
C VAL A 251 16.15 19.59 9.41
N ILE A 252 14.89 19.84 9.71
CA ILE A 252 13.78 19.89 8.74
C ILE A 252 13.56 21.35 8.37
N PHE A 253 13.68 21.66 7.08
CA PHE A 253 13.42 23.00 6.56
C PHE A 253 12.06 22.97 5.85
N THR A 254 11.18 23.83 6.31
CA THR A 254 9.90 24.13 5.63
C THR A 254 10.00 25.49 4.94
N GLU A 255 8.98 25.86 4.15
CA GLU A 255 8.89 27.20 3.55
C GLU A 255 8.87 28.31 4.60
N LYS A 256 8.44 28.01 5.84
CA LYS A 256 8.17 29.01 6.89
C LYS A 256 9.18 28.95 8.03
N LYS A 257 9.71 27.80 8.37
CA LYS A 257 10.56 27.62 9.56
C LYS A 257 11.54 26.47 9.44
N LYS A 258 12.49 26.48 10.36
CA LYS A 258 13.48 25.42 10.57
C LYS A 258 13.13 24.70 11.87
N ILE A 259 13.09 23.37 11.83
CA ILE A 259 12.72 22.51 12.96
C ILE A 259 13.89 21.54 13.21
N ARG A 260 14.31 21.37 14.45
CA ARG A 260 15.32 20.39 14.84
C ARG A 260 14.67 19.16 15.45
N SER A 261 15.22 18.00 15.16
CA SER A 261 14.76 16.72 15.65
C SER A 261 15.94 15.86 16.09
N LYS A 262 15.84 15.26 17.28
CA LYS A 262 16.77 14.22 17.75
C LYS A 262 16.43 12.85 17.18
N THR A 263 15.19 12.63 16.77
CA THR A 263 14.74 11.41 16.14
C THR A 263 14.78 11.54 14.63
N LYS A 264 14.99 10.43 13.95
CA LYS A 264 14.97 10.37 12.49
C LYS A 264 13.55 10.67 12.00
N PRO A 265 13.33 11.68 11.13
CA PRO A 265 12.00 12.01 10.65
C PRO A 265 11.35 10.85 9.88
N ILE A 266 10.03 10.74 9.97
CA ILE A 266 9.26 9.68 9.32
C ILE A 266 8.57 10.25 8.09
N LEU A 267 8.77 9.60 6.93
CA LEU A 267 8.06 9.94 5.70
C LEU A 267 6.74 9.18 5.62
N ALA A 268 5.66 9.88 5.41
CA ALA A 268 4.36 9.37 5.01
C ALA A 268 3.95 9.97 3.65
N THR A 269 4.89 9.89 2.69
CA THR A 269 4.83 10.55 1.38
C THR A 269 4.23 9.68 0.29
N GLY A 270 3.62 8.55 0.68
CA GLY A 270 2.92 7.63 -0.22
C GLY A 270 3.85 6.72 -1.02
N PHE A 271 3.31 6.16 -2.09
CA PHE A 271 3.95 5.12 -2.88
C PHE A 271 4.02 5.51 -4.35
N LYS A 272 4.87 4.83 -5.11
CA LYS A 272 4.92 4.92 -6.58
C LYS A 272 4.08 3.79 -7.17
N GLY A 273 3.43 4.05 -8.28
CA GLY A 273 2.74 3.00 -9.04
C GLY A 273 3.73 1.97 -9.61
N SER A 274 3.33 0.71 -9.61
CA SER A 274 4.16 -0.38 -10.16
C SER A 274 4.23 -0.43 -11.68
N LEU A 275 3.40 0.32 -12.41
CA LEU A 275 3.40 0.39 -13.88
C LEU A 275 4.74 0.86 -14.46
N SER A 276 5.52 1.63 -13.70
CA SER A 276 6.86 2.03 -14.09
C SER A 276 7.80 0.86 -14.39
N LEU A 277 7.54 -0.33 -13.87
CA LEU A 277 8.31 -1.55 -14.10
C LEU A 277 8.08 -2.14 -15.51
N ILE A 278 6.96 -1.83 -16.11
CA ILE A 278 6.57 -2.26 -17.45
C ILE A 278 6.32 -1.04 -18.37
N LYS A 279 7.05 0.05 -18.10
CA LYS A 279 6.89 1.33 -18.78
C LYS A 279 6.89 1.24 -20.31
N GLY A 280 7.71 0.34 -20.89
CA GLY A 280 7.80 0.16 -22.33
C GLY A 280 6.56 -0.43 -23.02
N LEU A 281 5.53 -0.81 -22.25
CA LEU A 281 4.26 -1.33 -22.78
C LEU A 281 3.16 -0.27 -22.89
N PHE A 282 3.43 0.96 -22.47
CA PHE A 282 2.46 2.06 -22.43
C PHE A 282 3.05 3.32 -23.05
N ASP A 283 2.20 4.12 -23.65
CA ASP A 283 2.48 5.51 -23.93
C ASP A 283 2.31 6.33 -22.65
N TRP A 284 3.17 7.31 -22.44
CA TRP A 284 3.22 8.10 -21.20
C TRP A 284 3.12 9.59 -21.52
N GLU A 285 2.24 10.27 -20.80
CA GLU A 285 2.10 11.72 -20.82
C GLU A 285 2.07 12.23 -19.37
N ASP A 286 2.86 13.27 -19.08
CA ASP A 286 2.98 13.87 -17.73
C ASP A 286 3.21 12.84 -16.60
N GLY A 287 3.96 11.78 -16.89
CA GLY A 287 4.27 10.72 -15.91
C GLY A 287 3.13 9.75 -15.64
N LYS A 288 2.05 9.80 -16.40
CA LYS A 288 0.90 8.91 -16.35
C LYS A 288 0.85 8.02 -17.59
N ALA A 289 0.53 6.75 -17.40
CA ALA A 289 0.27 5.86 -18.53
C ALA A 289 -1.03 6.29 -19.21
N GLN A 290 -0.99 6.40 -20.54
CA GLN A 290 -2.17 6.66 -21.36
C GLN A 290 -3.04 5.41 -21.38
N LEU A 291 -4.33 5.61 -21.20
CA LEU A 291 -5.34 4.56 -21.27
C LEU A 291 -6.05 4.65 -22.61
N ASN A 292 -6.28 3.51 -23.26
CA ASN A 292 -7.14 3.49 -24.43
C ASN A 292 -8.57 3.87 -24.00
N SER A 293 -9.16 4.83 -24.67
CA SER A 293 -10.59 5.11 -24.55
C SER A 293 -11.37 4.00 -25.27
N TYR A 294 -12.03 3.16 -24.54
CA TYR A 294 -13.08 2.27 -25.05
C TYR A 294 -14.43 2.75 -24.54
#